data_034dad052c3b11247f510d4eb67f251d
#
_entry.id   034dad052c3b11247f510d4eb67f251d
#
_cell.length_a   1.000
_cell.length_b   1.000
_cell.length_c   1.000
_cell.angle_alpha   90.00
_cell.angle_beta   90.00
_cell.angle_gamma   90.00
#
_symmetry.space_group_name_H-M   'P 1'
#
loop_
_entity.id
_entity.type
_entity.pdbx_description
1 polymer ?
#
loop_
_entity_poly.entity_id
_entity_poly.type
_entity_poly.pdbx_seq_one_letter_code
_entity_poly.pdbx_strand_id
1 'polypeptide(L)'
;RLDVEAVKAQARQEQGDEFELMPWDFSFYAERPRKARYDFDEEMLRPYFQLENVIDGVFGLATKLYGITFVENKDIPVFDPDVRAYEVHDTDGSLLAVFYADFFPRENKRSGAWMNNIKGQWREADGTDSRPQVIIVTNFTKPTANKPSLLTYDEVETFLHEFGHSLHGMFAATHYPSMASPNVAWDFVEMPSQI
;
A
#
# COMPACT_ATOMS: atom_id res chain seq x y z
N ARG A 1 -10.91 2.05 19.11
CA ARG A 1 -12.13 1.28 18.76
C ARG A 1 -13.33 2.11 19.13
N LEU A 2 -14.16 2.46 18.15
CA LEU A 2 -15.52 2.95 18.44
C LEU A 2 -16.21 1.85 19.23
N ASP A 3 -16.80 2.24 20.35
CA ASP A 3 -17.59 1.33 21.16
C ASP A 3 -18.81 0.89 20.36
N VAL A 4 -18.93 -0.40 20.10
CA VAL A 4 -20.05 -1.00 19.35
C VAL A 4 -21.39 -0.54 19.94
N GLU A 5 -21.46 -0.37 21.25
CA GLU A 5 -22.68 0.10 21.94
C GLU A 5 -23.01 1.55 21.61
N ALA A 6 -22.01 2.42 21.39
CA ALA A 6 -22.25 3.78 20.93
C ALA A 6 -22.81 3.81 19.51
N VAL A 7 -22.34 2.93 18.62
CA VAL A 7 -22.86 2.80 17.26
C VAL A 7 -24.29 2.25 17.26
N LYS A 8 -24.58 1.25 18.10
CA LYS A 8 -25.95 0.72 18.29
C LYS A 8 -26.90 1.79 18.82
N ALA A 9 -26.45 2.58 19.82
CA ALA A 9 -27.25 3.65 20.38
C ALA A 9 -27.58 4.71 19.32
N GLN A 10 -26.62 5.09 18.48
CA GLN A 10 -26.83 6.01 17.38
C GLN A 10 -27.84 5.46 16.36
N ALA A 11 -27.72 4.20 15.97
CA ALA A 11 -28.63 3.55 15.04
C ALA A 11 -30.06 3.52 15.57
N ARG A 12 -30.24 3.16 16.86
CA ARG A 12 -31.55 3.16 17.52
C ARG A 12 -32.16 4.55 17.66
N GLN A 13 -31.35 5.55 17.93
CA GLN A 13 -31.83 6.93 17.99
C GLN A 13 -32.44 7.40 16.65
N GLU A 14 -31.92 6.93 15.53
CA GLU A 14 -32.38 7.33 14.19
C GLU A 14 -33.51 6.42 13.65
N GLN A 15 -33.49 5.14 13.95
CA GLN A 15 -34.40 4.14 13.36
C GLN A 15 -35.46 3.61 14.35
N GLY A 16 -35.29 3.89 15.64
CA GLY A 16 -36.14 3.38 16.72
C GLY A 16 -35.52 2.21 17.49
N ASP A 17 -36.03 1.97 18.70
CA ASP A 17 -35.46 1.01 19.66
C ASP A 17 -35.44 -0.44 19.17
N GLU A 18 -36.37 -0.80 18.27
CA GLU A 18 -36.48 -2.14 17.67
C GLU A 18 -35.45 -2.39 16.53
N PHE A 19 -34.66 -1.36 16.15
CA PHE A 19 -33.70 -1.51 15.07
C PHE A 19 -32.52 -2.39 15.51
N GLU A 20 -32.28 -3.46 14.73
CA GLU A 20 -31.14 -4.35 14.88
C GLU A 20 -30.02 -3.95 13.93
N LEU A 21 -28.87 -3.52 14.50
CA LEU A 21 -27.68 -3.13 13.76
C LEU A 21 -27.01 -4.37 13.14
N MET A 22 -27.04 -4.48 11.84
CA MET A 22 -26.38 -5.56 11.10
C MET A 22 -24.95 -5.18 10.70
N PRO A 23 -24.07 -6.16 10.38
CA PRO A 23 -22.68 -5.88 10.02
C PRO A 23 -22.50 -4.88 8.85
N TRP A 24 -23.40 -4.89 7.88
CA TRP A 24 -23.36 -3.97 6.73
C TRP A 24 -23.82 -2.53 7.06
N ASP A 25 -24.54 -2.34 8.18
CA ASP A 25 -24.97 -1.02 8.64
C ASP A 25 -23.91 -0.33 9.49
N PHE A 26 -22.95 -1.10 10.00
CA PHE A 26 -22.01 -0.64 11.01
C PHE A 26 -21.22 0.60 10.57
N SER A 27 -20.63 0.58 9.38
CA SER A 27 -19.81 1.70 8.89
C SER A 27 -20.62 2.99 8.73
N PHE A 28 -21.89 2.86 8.28
CA PHE A 28 -22.79 4.00 8.11
C PHE A 28 -23.12 4.69 9.44
N TYR A 29 -23.46 3.91 10.47
CA TYR A 29 -23.78 4.48 11.78
C TYR A 29 -22.54 4.83 12.61
N ALA A 30 -21.39 4.21 12.37
CA ALA A 30 -20.14 4.52 13.06
C ALA A 30 -19.57 5.90 12.71
N GLU A 31 -19.81 6.38 11.49
CA GLU A 31 -19.35 7.68 11.02
C GLU A 31 -19.95 8.84 11.84
N ARG A 32 -21.20 8.75 12.26
CA ARG A 32 -21.89 9.81 13.00
C ARG A 32 -21.30 10.09 14.40
N PRO A 33 -21.17 9.10 15.30
CA PRO A 33 -20.51 9.32 16.59
C PRO A 33 -19.02 9.70 16.42
N ARG A 34 -18.35 9.21 15.37
CA ARG A 34 -16.99 9.62 15.05
C ARG A 34 -16.92 11.11 14.72
N LYS A 35 -17.77 11.58 13.80
CA LYS A 35 -17.86 12.99 13.41
C LYS A 35 -18.27 13.89 14.58
N ALA A 36 -19.28 13.47 15.37
CA ALA A 36 -19.72 14.22 16.55
C ALA A 36 -18.65 14.31 17.65
N ARG A 37 -17.81 13.28 17.81
CA ARG A 37 -16.79 13.22 18.86
C ARG A 37 -15.51 13.96 18.49
N TYR A 38 -15.12 13.92 17.21
CA TYR A 38 -13.82 14.41 16.75
C TYR A 38 -13.93 15.66 15.87
N ASP A 39 -15.14 16.04 15.45
CA ASP A 39 -15.41 17.15 14.49
C ASP A 39 -14.47 17.13 13.28
N PHE A 40 -14.18 15.92 12.78
CA PHE A 40 -13.17 15.69 11.77
C PHE A 40 -13.78 15.01 10.54
N ASP A 41 -13.59 15.64 9.37
CA ASP A 41 -13.96 15.11 8.07
C ASP A 41 -12.69 14.67 7.33
N GLU A 42 -12.56 13.37 7.04
CA GLU A 42 -11.40 12.82 6.33
C GLU A 42 -11.22 13.43 4.93
N GLU A 43 -12.31 13.88 4.30
CA GLU A 43 -12.23 14.57 3.00
C GLU A 43 -11.37 15.86 3.06
N MET A 44 -11.24 16.48 4.25
CA MET A 44 -10.35 17.64 4.46
C MET A 44 -8.86 17.29 4.32
N LEU A 45 -8.50 16.00 4.44
CA LEU A 45 -7.11 15.54 4.30
C LEU A 45 -6.71 15.30 2.84
N ARG A 46 -7.65 14.99 1.95
CA ARG A 46 -7.36 14.67 0.55
C ARG A 46 -6.44 15.66 -0.17
N PRO A 47 -6.59 17.00 0.00
CA PRO A 47 -5.71 17.97 -0.66
C PRO A 47 -4.23 17.82 -0.27
N TYR A 48 -3.94 17.26 0.90
CA TYR A 48 -2.57 17.00 1.37
C TYR A 48 -1.97 15.70 0.82
N PHE A 49 -2.83 14.77 0.36
CA PHE A 49 -2.45 13.44 -0.10
C PHE A 49 -2.54 13.31 -1.62
N GLN A 50 -1.94 14.26 -2.35
CA GLN A 50 -1.71 14.08 -3.77
C GLN A 50 -0.75 12.90 -3.98
N LEU A 51 -1.07 11.97 -4.89
CA LEU A 51 -0.32 10.73 -5.09
C LEU A 51 1.19 10.95 -5.26
N GLU A 52 1.58 11.94 -6.05
CA GLU A 52 3.01 12.25 -6.27
C GLU A 52 3.71 12.61 -4.96
N ASN A 53 3.09 13.46 -4.13
CA ASN A 53 3.66 13.84 -2.83
C ASN A 53 3.72 12.65 -1.88
N VAL A 54 2.74 11.74 -1.96
CA VAL A 54 2.71 10.52 -1.13
C VAL A 54 3.83 9.57 -1.57
N ILE A 55 4.05 9.39 -2.87
CA ILE A 55 5.18 8.59 -3.41
C ILE A 55 6.50 9.15 -2.91
N ASP A 56 6.71 10.45 -3.07
CA ASP A 56 7.94 11.13 -2.60
C ASP A 56 8.13 10.96 -1.09
N GLY A 57 7.04 11.07 -0.32
CA GLY A 57 7.05 10.87 1.13
C GLY A 57 7.41 9.43 1.53
N VAL A 58 6.81 8.43 0.89
CA VAL A 58 7.06 7.00 1.16
C VAL A 58 8.50 6.62 0.78
N PHE A 59 8.96 7.03 -0.40
CA PHE A 59 10.34 6.79 -0.83
C PHE A 59 11.35 7.53 0.05
N GLY A 60 11.05 8.79 0.39
CA GLY A 60 11.88 9.59 1.29
C GLY A 60 11.99 8.99 2.69
N LEU A 61 10.91 8.37 3.20
CA LEU A 61 10.93 7.63 4.45
C LEU A 61 11.87 6.41 4.37
N ALA A 62 11.74 5.60 3.30
CA ALA A 62 12.61 4.45 3.09
C ALA A 62 14.08 4.86 2.92
N THR A 63 14.35 5.94 2.19
CA THR A 63 15.70 6.51 2.07
C THR A 63 16.25 6.92 3.44
N LYS A 64 15.45 7.56 4.26
CA LYS A 64 15.85 8.01 5.60
C LYS A 64 16.12 6.86 6.57
N LEU A 65 15.35 5.79 6.49
CA LEU A 65 15.48 4.62 7.37
C LEU A 65 16.58 3.66 6.92
N TYR A 66 16.72 3.45 5.61
CA TYR A 66 17.55 2.37 5.07
C TYR A 66 18.66 2.86 4.13
N GLY A 67 18.65 4.13 3.73
CA GLY A 67 19.65 4.69 2.81
C GLY A 67 19.42 4.34 1.34
N ILE A 68 18.37 3.60 1.01
CA ILE A 68 18.07 3.19 -0.37
C ILE A 68 17.49 4.36 -1.16
N THR A 69 17.67 4.34 -2.49
CA THR A 69 17.16 5.38 -3.40
C THR A 69 16.30 4.77 -4.51
N PHE A 70 15.33 5.53 -4.99
CA PHE A 70 14.39 5.12 -6.03
C PHE A 70 14.56 6.03 -7.25
N VAL A 71 14.77 5.45 -8.42
CA VAL A 71 14.92 6.17 -9.69
C VAL A 71 13.90 5.62 -10.68
N GLU A 72 12.93 6.44 -11.09
CA GLU A 72 11.98 6.03 -12.13
C GLU A 72 12.73 5.76 -13.44
N ASN A 73 12.55 4.56 -14.00
CA ASN A 73 13.17 4.17 -15.26
C ASN A 73 12.09 3.76 -16.27
N LYS A 74 11.85 4.63 -17.26
CA LYS A 74 10.84 4.44 -18.32
C LYS A 74 11.26 3.45 -19.40
N ASP A 75 12.53 3.03 -19.43
CA ASP A 75 13.02 2.02 -20.38
C ASP A 75 12.71 0.58 -19.89
N ILE A 76 12.32 0.43 -18.62
CA ILE A 76 11.87 -0.86 -18.09
C ILE A 76 10.49 -1.18 -18.66
N PRO A 77 10.30 -2.35 -19.33
CA PRO A 77 9.02 -2.73 -19.87
C PRO A 77 7.93 -2.86 -18.79
N VAL A 78 6.77 -2.27 -19.06
CA VAL A 78 5.57 -2.38 -18.22
C VAL A 78 4.42 -3.00 -19.00
N PHE A 79 3.51 -3.67 -18.32
CA PHE A 79 2.38 -4.35 -18.94
C PHE A 79 1.15 -3.46 -19.16
N ASP A 80 1.14 -2.26 -18.58
CA ASP A 80 0.10 -1.26 -18.73
C ASP A 80 0.73 0.15 -18.63
N PRO A 81 0.30 1.14 -19.43
CA PRO A 81 0.91 2.47 -19.43
C PRO A 81 0.77 3.25 -18.12
N ASP A 82 -0.18 2.88 -17.26
CA ASP A 82 -0.34 3.48 -15.94
C ASP A 82 0.61 2.89 -14.88
N VAL A 83 1.33 1.80 -15.20
CA VAL A 83 2.31 1.19 -14.29
C VAL A 83 3.63 1.93 -14.34
N ARG A 84 4.20 2.23 -13.19
CA ARG A 84 5.53 2.85 -13.06
C ARG A 84 6.56 1.81 -12.63
N ALA A 85 7.77 1.93 -13.14
CA ALA A 85 8.90 1.09 -12.76
C ALA A 85 10.05 1.93 -12.22
N TYR A 86 10.64 1.47 -11.12
CA TYR A 86 11.73 2.15 -10.44
C TYR A 86 12.90 1.17 -10.25
N GLU A 87 14.11 1.63 -10.54
CA GLU A 87 15.32 1.02 -10.02
C GLU A 87 15.49 1.43 -8.55
N VAL A 88 15.72 0.45 -7.69
CA VAL A 88 16.01 0.69 -6.28
C VAL A 88 17.48 0.37 -6.06
N HIS A 89 18.22 1.35 -5.56
CA HIS A 89 19.65 1.23 -5.32
C HIS A 89 19.96 1.24 -3.82
N ASP A 90 20.93 0.40 -3.43
CA ASP A 90 21.46 0.37 -2.07
C ASP A 90 22.40 1.59 -1.82
N THR A 91 22.86 1.74 -0.60
CA THR A 91 23.75 2.82 -0.14
C THR A 91 25.07 2.90 -0.90
N ASP A 92 25.55 1.78 -1.45
CA ASP A 92 26.77 1.70 -2.26
C ASP A 92 26.52 1.98 -3.76
N GLY A 93 25.26 2.25 -4.14
CA GLY A 93 24.82 2.48 -5.52
C GLY A 93 24.55 1.21 -6.33
N SER A 94 24.72 0.03 -5.74
CA SER A 94 24.38 -1.22 -6.42
C SER A 94 22.85 -1.39 -6.58
N LEU A 95 22.43 -2.10 -7.63
CA LEU A 95 21.01 -2.40 -7.84
C LEU A 95 20.50 -3.35 -6.75
N LEU A 96 19.57 -2.90 -5.92
CA LEU A 96 18.92 -3.70 -4.89
C LEU A 96 17.71 -4.46 -5.44
N ALA A 97 16.86 -3.78 -6.23
CA ALA A 97 15.63 -4.35 -6.78
C ALA A 97 15.10 -3.52 -7.96
N VAL A 98 14.15 -4.11 -8.69
CA VAL A 98 13.22 -3.33 -9.53
C VAL A 98 11.85 -3.32 -8.83
N PHE A 99 11.31 -2.13 -8.63
CA PHE A 99 10.01 -1.92 -7.99
C PHE A 99 8.99 -1.42 -9.01
N TYR A 100 7.89 -2.14 -9.15
CA TYR A 100 6.76 -1.74 -9.98
C TYR A 100 5.61 -1.25 -9.10
N ALA A 101 4.94 -0.18 -9.53
CA ALA A 101 3.78 0.38 -8.86
C ALA A 101 2.61 0.49 -9.83
N ASP A 102 1.57 -0.31 -9.59
CA ASP A 102 0.33 -0.33 -10.34
C ASP A 102 -0.79 0.27 -9.48
N PHE A 103 -0.94 1.60 -9.55
CA PHE A 103 -1.77 2.35 -8.60
C PHE A 103 -3.26 2.35 -8.94
N PHE A 104 -3.64 2.34 -10.23
CA PHE A 104 -4.99 2.73 -10.63
C PHE A 104 -5.88 1.56 -11.04
N PRO A 105 -7.21 1.68 -10.83
CA PRO A 105 -8.17 0.68 -11.28
C PRO A 105 -8.28 0.68 -12.81
N ARG A 106 -8.59 -0.50 -13.38
CA ARG A 106 -8.96 -0.71 -14.79
C ARG A 106 -9.87 -1.94 -14.91
N GLU A 107 -10.53 -2.11 -16.05
CA GLU A 107 -11.60 -3.08 -16.26
C GLU A 107 -11.24 -4.51 -15.83
N ASN A 108 -10.03 -4.97 -16.17
CA ASN A 108 -9.58 -6.33 -15.90
C ASN A 108 -8.76 -6.47 -14.61
N LYS A 109 -8.71 -5.41 -13.78
CA LYS A 109 -7.94 -5.41 -12.53
C LYS A 109 -8.81 -5.80 -11.35
N ARG A 110 -8.38 -6.78 -10.57
CA ARG A 110 -9.07 -7.19 -9.35
C ARG A 110 -9.05 -6.06 -8.31
N SER A 111 -10.14 -5.91 -7.56
CA SER A 111 -10.23 -4.96 -6.46
C SER A 111 -9.33 -5.36 -5.27
N GLY A 112 -9.06 -4.39 -4.38
CA GLY A 112 -8.18 -4.55 -3.23
C GLY A 112 -6.76 -4.06 -3.51
N ALA A 113 -5.83 -4.42 -2.64
CA ALA A 113 -4.42 -4.15 -2.78
C ALA A 113 -3.60 -5.39 -2.41
N TRP A 114 -2.41 -5.52 -2.98
CA TRP A 114 -1.47 -6.59 -2.66
C TRP A 114 -0.06 -6.27 -3.18
N MET A 115 0.92 -6.86 -2.53
CA MET A 115 2.28 -6.99 -3.03
C MET A 115 2.51 -8.37 -3.61
N ASN A 116 3.36 -8.48 -4.63
CA ASN A 116 3.85 -9.75 -5.14
C ASN A 116 5.29 -9.63 -5.69
N ASN A 117 6.00 -10.74 -5.80
CA ASN A 117 7.23 -10.82 -6.58
C ASN A 117 6.91 -11.24 -8.02
N ILE A 118 7.30 -10.43 -9.00
CA ILE A 118 7.38 -10.84 -10.40
C ILE A 118 8.53 -11.83 -10.54
N LYS A 119 9.63 -11.53 -9.84
CA LYS A 119 10.83 -12.37 -9.72
C LYS A 119 11.33 -12.30 -8.29
N GLY A 120 11.50 -13.44 -7.62
CA GLY A 120 12.13 -13.52 -6.30
C GLY A 120 13.63 -13.27 -6.37
N GLN A 121 14.27 -13.12 -5.22
CA GLN A 121 15.72 -13.07 -5.09
C GLN A 121 16.27 -14.49 -4.84
N TRP A 122 17.41 -14.81 -5.42
CA TRP A 122 18.19 -16.00 -5.11
C TRP A 122 19.66 -15.81 -5.47
N ARG A 123 20.50 -16.80 -5.12
CA ARG A 123 21.89 -16.86 -5.60
C ARG A 123 22.03 -17.94 -6.66
N GLU A 124 22.64 -17.56 -7.77
CA GLU A 124 23.01 -18.48 -8.85
C GLU A 124 24.17 -19.41 -8.41
N ALA A 125 24.39 -20.49 -9.15
CA ALA A 125 25.46 -21.47 -8.86
C ALA A 125 26.87 -20.85 -8.89
N ASP A 126 27.05 -19.76 -9.65
CA ASP A 126 28.30 -19.02 -9.75
C ASP A 126 28.47 -17.96 -8.66
N GLY A 127 27.47 -17.85 -7.75
CA GLY A 127 27.43 -16.86 -6.66
C GLY A 127 26.80 -15.52 -7.03
N THR A 128 26.37 -15.31 -8.27
CA THR A 128 25.67 -14.09 -8.71
C THR A 128 24.37 -13.92 -7.93
N ASP A 129 24.14 -12.74 -7.41
CA ASP A 129 22.89 -12.39 -6.71
C ASP A 129 21.83 -11.94 -7.72
N SER A 130 20.80 -12.77 -7.91
CA SER A 130 19.69 -12.48 -8.78
C SER A 130 18.68 -11.57 -8.05
N ARG A 131 18.80 -10.26 -8.28
CA ARG A 131 17.98 -9.28 -7.57
C ARG A 131 16.49 -9.36 -7.90
N PRO A 132 15.62 -9.07 -6.93
CA PRO A 132 14.18 -9.25 -7.06
C PRO A 132 13.53 -8.17 -7.94
N GLN A 133 12.36 -8.53 -8.50
CA GLN A 133 11.43 -7.63 -9.14
C GLN A 133 10.11 -7.71 -8.37
N VAL A 134 9.76 -6.62 -7.71
CA VAL A 134 8.64 -6.53 -6.78
C VAL A 134 7.57 -5.64 -7.37
N ILE A 135 6.30 -5.97 -7.16
CA ILE A 135 5.17 -5.16 -7.59
C ILE A 135 4.20 -4.93 -6.45
N ILE A 136 3.72 -3.69 -6.31
CA ILE A 136 2.49 -3.40 -5.61
C ILE A 136 1.36 -3.16 -6.61
N VAL A 137 0.18 -3.62 -6.26
CA VAL A 137 -1.05 -3.40 -7.01
C VAL A 137 -2.06 -2.79 -6.06
N THR A 138 -2.61 -1.65 -6.41
CA THR A 138 -3.66 -0.96 -5.65
C THR A 138 -4.80 -0.52 -6.58
N ASN A 139 -5.85 0.07 -6.04
CA ASN A 139 -6.96 0.63 -6.80
C ASN A 139 -7.28 2.04 -6.29
N PHE A 140 -6.28 2.91 -6.32
CA PHE A 140 -6.40 4.28 -5.83
C PHE A 140 -7.25 5.16 -6.72
N THR A 141 -7.74 6.26 -6.15
CA THR A 141 -8.52 7.27 -6.87
C THR A 141 -7.76 7.78 -8.10
N LYS A 142 -8.28 7.47 -9.29
CA LYS A 142 -7.64 7.86 -10.56
C LYS A 142 -7.72 9.37 -10.78
N PRO A 143 -6.66 10.01 -11.33
CA PRO A 143 -6.73 11.42 -11.70
C PRO A 143 -7.75 11.65 -12.82
N THR A 144 -8.26 12.86 -12.91
CA THR A 144 -9.10 13.34 -14.04
C THR A 144 -8.34 14.40 -14.82
N ALA A 145 -8.88 14.81 -15.97
CA ALA A 145 -8.26 15.86 -16.79
C ALA A 145 -7.97 17.17 -16.02
N ASN A 146 -8.77 17.47 -14.97
CA ASN A 146 -8.72 18.72 -14.22
C ASN A 146 -8.37 18.55 -12.74
N LYS A 147 -8.12 17.32 -12.28
CA LYS A 147 -7.85 17.04 -10.87
C LYS A 147 -6.81 15.93 -10.75
N PRO A 148 -5.72 16.15 -9.99
CA PRO A 148 -4.73 15.11 -9.73
C PRO A 148 -5.36 13.96 -8.91
N SER A 149 -4.66 12.85 -8.82
CA SER A 149 -5.02 11.77 -7.90
C SER A 149 -4.85 12.27 -6.46
N LEU A 150 -5.95 12.41 -5.74
CA LEU A 150 -5.99 12.80 -4.33
C LEU A 150 -6.42 11.57 -3.52
N LEU A 151 -5.52 11.04 -2.72
CA LEU A 151 -5.77 9.84 -1.94
C LEU A 151 -6.62 10.14 -0.69
N THR A 152 -7.36 9.14 -0.24
CA THR A 152 -7.90 9.13 1.13
C THR A 152 -6.79 8.77 2.12
N TYR A 153 -7.06 8.94 3.41
CA TYR A 153 -6.16 8.47 4.45
C TYR A 153 -5.96 6.95 4.38
N ASP A 154 -7.04 6.20 4.21
CA ASP A 154 -7.00 4.73 4.06
C ASP A 154 -6.18 4.28 2.84
N GLU A 155 -6.23 5.04 1.72
CA GLU A 155 -5.40 4.76 0.54
C GLU A 155 -3.91 4.98 0.83
N VAL A 156 -3.56 5.98 1.65
CA VAL A 156 -2.18 6.22 2.11
C VAL A 156 -1.71 5.10 3.04
N GLU A 157 -2.54 4.69 4.01
CA GLU A 157 -2.24 3.53 4.89
C GLU A 157 -2.05 2.26 4.06
N THR A 158 -2.91 2.02 3.07
CA THR A 158 -2.79 0.88 2.14
C THR A 158 -1.46 0.92 1.39
N PHE A 159 -1.05 2.10 0.89
CA PHE A 159 0.24 2.23 0.21
C PHE A 159 1.41 1.88 1.13
N LEU A 160 1.43 2.42 2.34
CA LEU A 160 2.47 2.13 3.34
C LEU A 160 2.51 0.64 3.69
N HIS A 161 1.34 0.01 3.84
CA HIS A 161 1.21 -1.42 4.11
C HIS A 161 1.84 -2.27 2.99
N GLU A 162 1.40 -2.10 1.74
CA GLU A 162 1.93 -2.85 0.60
C GLU A 162 3.40 -2.53 0.32
N PHE A 163 3.81 -1.29 0.60
CA PHE A 163 5.21 -0.90 0.49
C PHE A 163 6.09 -1.56 1.56
N GLY A 164 5.58 -1.77 2.78
CA GLY A 164 6.27 -2.55 3.81
C GLY A 164 6.55 -3.99 3.37
N HIS A 165 5.57 -4.67 2.76
CA HIS A 165 5.79 -5.96 2.11
C HIS A 165 6.81 -5.88 0.98
N SER A 166 6.78 -4.78 0.21
CA SER A 166 7.73 -4.56 -0.89
C SER A 166 9.16 -4.40 -0.37
N LEU A 167 9.37 -3.66 0.72
CA LEU A 167 10.67 -3.56 1.38
C LEU A 167 11.18 -4.94 1.81
N HIS A 168 10.32 -5.76 2.40
CA HIS A 168 10.65 -7.14 2.77
C HIS A 168 11.11 -7.95 1.54
N GLY A 169 10.42 -7.82 0.40
CA GLY A 169 10.80 -8.47 -0.86
C GLY A 169 12.10 -7.94 -1.44
N MET A 170 12.30 -6.62 -1.45
CA MET A 170 13.48 -5.96 -2.02
C MET A 170 14.76 -6.24 -1.24
N PHE A 171 14.66 -6.32 0.09
CA PHE A 171 15.80 -6.65 0.97
C PHE A 171 16.11 -8.15 1.07
N ALA A 172 15.40 -9.02 0.35
CA ALA A 172 15.70 -10.44 0.35
C ALA A 172 17.17 -10.71 0.00
N ALA A 173 17.83 -11.53 0.82
CA ALA A 173 19.22 -11.92 0.68
C ALA A 173 19.40 -13.41 0.99
N THR A 174 18.56 -14.26 0.37
CA THR A 174 18.51 -15.70 0.60
C THR A 174 19.34 -16.46 -0.44
N HIS A 175 19.71 -17.69 -0.10
CA HIS A 175 20.41 -18.55 -1.04
C HIS A 175 19.45 -19.22 -2.03
N TYR A 176 18.26 -19.60 -1.55
CA TYR A 176 17.26 -20.34 -2.32
C TYR A 176 16.03 -19.48 -2.64
N PRO A 177 15.48 -19.54 -3.87
CA PRO A 177 14.30 -18.77 -4.26
C PRO A 177 13.08 -19.03 -3.37
N SER A 178 12.88 -20.27 -2.94
CA SER A 178 11.75 -20.68 -2.10
C SER A 178 11.76 -20.08 -0.68
N MET A 179 12.90 -19.53 -0.26
CA MET A 179 13.07 -18.89 1.05
C MET A 179 13.06 -17.36 0.96
N ALA A 180 12.97 -16.80 -0.26
CA ALA A 180 12.87 -15.35 -0.44
C ALA A 180 11.48 -14.83 -0.05
N SER A 181 11.47 -13.64 0.56
CA SER A 181 10.21 -12.95 0.90
C SER A 181 9.33 -12.77 -0.34
N PRO A 182 8.01 -12.84 -0.22
CA PRO A 182 7.21 -12.95 1.02
C PRO A 182 6.93 -14.39 1.48
N ASN A 183 7.72 -15.40 1.07
CA ASN A 183 7.52 -16.80 1.43
C ASN A 183 7.95 -17.08 2.88
N VAL A 184 7.20 -16.55 3.82
CA VAL A 184 7.42 -16.69 5.26
C VAL A 184 6.17 -17.22 5.95
N ALA A 185 6.29 -17.57 7.24
CA ALA A 185 5.15 -18.01 8.02
C ALA A 185 4.08 -16.91 8.15
N TRP A 186 2.80 -17.30 8.21
CA TRP A 186 1.66 -16.37 8.23
C TRP A 186 1.67 -15.40 9.42
N ASP A 187 2.19 -15.81 10.55
CA ASP A 187 2.33 -14.98 11.75
C ASP A 187 3.46 -13.92 11.64
N PHE A 188 4.29 -14.03 10.61
CA PHE A 188 5.38 -13.09 10.35
C PHE A 188 5.13 -12.18 9.14
N VAL A 189 4.35 -12.65 8.15
CA VAL A 189 4.23 -11.97 6.85
C VAL A 189 3.73 -10.53 6.95
N GLU A 190 2.85 -10.24 7.91
CA GLU A 190 2.30 -8.90 8.12
C GLU A 190 3.17 -7.99 9.01
N MET A 191 4.25 -8.48 9.59
CA MET A 191 5.11 -7.66 10.45
C MET A 191 5.78 -6.51 9.67
N PRO A 192 6.36 -6.74 8.48
CA PRO A 192 7.01 -5.66 7.71
C PRO A 192 6.04 -4.60 7.19
N SER A 193 4.76 -4.96 7.03
CA SER A 193 3.72 -4.05 6.53
C SER A 193 3.11 -3.15 7.62
N GLN A 194 3.45 -3.41 8.90
CA GLN A 194 2.90 -2.68 10.05
C GLN A 194 3.94 -1.78 10.78
N ILE A 195 5.11 -1.63 10.22
CA ILE A 195 6.21 -0.82 10.80
C ILE A 195 6.13 0.62 10.32
#